data_cb9307a10fcbba0967078f513cda2ce8
#
_entry.id   cb9307a10fcbba0967078f513cda2ce8
#
_cell.length_a   1.000
_cell.length_b   1.000
_cell.length_c   1.000
_cell.angle_alpha   90.00
_cell.angle_beta   90.00
_cell.angle_gamma   90.00
#
_symmetry.space_group_name_H-M   'P 1'
#
loop_
_entity.id
_entity.type
_entity.pdbx_description
1 polymer ?
#
loop_
_entity_poly.entity_id
_entity_poly.type
_entity_poly.pdbx_seq_one_letter_code
_entity_poly.pdbx_strand_id
1 'polypeptide(L)'
;MRYRLPFAVILVAMLTTTMNTTQAQEKYRVYFGTYTDEVSQGIYQSELNLKDGSLSTPTLAGQTSSPSFLAFHPNGKFLYAVNEGDATITALAVDPSTGQLTVLNSQPSQGGAPCHLIVDPTGRNVLAANYTGGSCLCLPIKPDGTLSEASSFQQHVGKRKHGHSIHVDPANRFALCCDLGLDQVIIYAFNAAQGTLTPHGIFHTPSGAGPRHFAWHPDGKTAFINGESDLTIIACRYDATLGSLTQTQVRSTLPEQTKRNGGSTAEIVVHPSGKFVYVSNRDPYHSIAIFAIAPETHTLTAIGHQNAGIKTPRNFAIDPTGQYMLVANQSGGNVIVFRIDQSTGQLTPTKISVPVPNPVCVRFMAIE
;
A
#
# COMPACT_ATOMS: atom_id res chain seq x y z
N MET A 1 85.47 -1.96 17.56
CA MET A 1 84.20 -1.24 17.51
C MET A 1 83.16 -2.17 16.91
N ARG A 2 82.27 -2.69 17.74
CA ARG A 2 81.15 -3.58 17.28
C ARG A 2 79.85 -2.79 17.38
N TYR A 3 79.21 -2.49 16.25
CA TYR A 3 77.88 -1.85 16.17
C TYR A 3 76.83 -2.91 16.36
N ARG A 4 75.95 -2.73 17.38
CA ARG A 4 74.70 -3.49 17.58
C ARG A 4 73.55 -2.69 16.94
N LEU A 5 72.86 -3.31 15.98
CA LEU A 5 71.59 -2.82 15.43
C LEU A 5 70.42 -3.24 16.37
N PRO A 6 69.48 -2.37 16.62
CA PRO A 6 68.27 -2.75 17.37
C PRO A 6 67.20 -3.47 16.47
N PHE A 7 66.75 -4.60 16.95
CA PHE A 7 65.58 -5.29 16.37
C PHE A 7 64.32 -4.49 16.68
N ALA A 8 63.61 -4.01 15.65
CA ALA A 8 62.24 -3.45 15.77
C ALA A 8 61.26 -4.60 15.66
N VAL A 9 60.49 -4.83 16.74
CA VAL A 9 59.35 -5.76 16.75
C VAL A 9 58.16 -5.02 16.18
N ILE A 10 57.72 -5.41 14.98
CA ILE A 10 56.48 -4.93 14.38
C ILE A 10 55.31 -5.76 14.95
N LEU A 11 54.50 -5.14 15.81
CA LEU A 11 53.27 -5.71 16.33
C LEU A 11 52.18 -5.53 15.26
N VAL A 12 51.83 -6.61 14.55
CA VAL A 12 50.70 -6.61 13.61
C VAL A 12 49.42 -6.81 14.42
N ALA A 13 48.65 -5.74 14.63
CA ALA A 13 47.32 -5.80 15.20
C ALA A 13 46.36 -6.36 14.14
N MET A 14 45.90 -7.61 14.31
CA MET A 14 44.79 -8.14 13.53
C MET A 14 43.49 -7.47 13.98
N LEU A 15 42.95 -6.56 13.17
CA LEU A 15 41.60 -6.09 13.30
C LEU A 15 40.65 -7.23 12.84
N THR A 16 40.03 -7.92 13.79
CA THR A 16 38.89 -8.79 13.52
C THR A 16 37.67 -7.91 13.26
N THR A 17 37.33 -7.67 11.99
CA THR A 17 36.04 -7.14 11.59
C THR A 17 34.98 -8.23 11.85
N THR A 18 34.22 -8.10 12.92
CA THR A 18 32.99 -8.86 13.12
C THR A 18 32.00 -8.38 12.05
N MET A 19 31.80 -9.16 11.00
CA MET A 19 30.67 -8.99 10.11
C MET A 19 29.41 -9.30 10.94
N ASN A 20 28.66 -8.26 11.31
CA ASN A 20 27.28 -8.41 11.75
C ASN A 20 26.51 -8.96 10.56
N THR A 21 26.28 -10.27 10.51
CA THR A 21 25.28 -10.88 9.65
C THR A 21 23.94 -10.41 10.16
N THR A 22 23.32 -9.44 9.47
CA THR A 22 21.91 -9.11 9.66
C THR A 22 21.14 -10.42 9.44
N GLN A 23 20.62 -10.99 10.52
CA GLN A 23 19.78 -12.19 10.44
C GLN A 23 18.58 -11.84 9.56
N ALA A 24 18.36 -12.61 8.49
CA ALA A 24 17.26 -12.33 7.59
C ALA A 24 15.95 -12.38 8.39
N GLN A 25 15.08 -11.40 8.20
CA GLN A 25 13.78 -11.34 8.83
C GLN A 25 13.00 -12.61 8.50
N GLU A 26 12.69 -13.42 9.52
CA GLU A 26 11.99 -14.70 9.32
C GLU A 26 10.47 -14.58 9.43
N LYS A 27 9.97 -13.54 10.12
CA LYS A 27 8.55 -13.34 10.37
C LYS A 27 8.14 -11.88 10.22
N TYR A 28 6.92 -11.69 9.77
CA TYR A 28 6.24 -10.39 9.78
C TYR A 28 4.94 -10.49 10.55
N ARG A 29 4.62 -9.44 11.31
CA ARG A 29 3.27 -9.22 11.78
C ARG A 29 2.43 -8.65 10.65
N VAL A 30 1.23 -9.18 10.48
CA VAL A 30 0.30 -8.78 9.43
C VAL A 30 -0.95 -8.23 10.08
N TYR A 31 -1.36 -7.03 9.69
CA TYR A 31 -2.59 -6.42 10.16
C TYR A 31 -3.64 -6.42 9.06
N PHE A 32 -4.87 -6.73 9.44
CA PHE A 32 -6.01 -6.78 8.55
C PHE A 32 -7.01 -5.71 8.95
N GLY A 33 -7.23 -4.74 8.07
CA GLY A 33 -8.34 -3.80 8.17
C GLY A 33 -9.61 -4.43 7.63
N THR A 34 -10.74 -4.10 8.23
CA THR A 34 -12.02 -4.73 7.94
C THR A 34 -13.14 -3.70 7.82
N TYR A 35 -14.26 -4.09 7.23
CA TYR A 35 -15.53 -3.43 7.50
C TYR A 35 -16.16 -4.05 8.75
N THR A 36 -16.51 -3.21 9.73
CA THR A 36 -17.11 -3.67 10.98
C THR A 36 -18.61 -3.88 10.84
N ASP A 37 -19.09 -4.94 11.47
CA ASP A 37 -20.50 -5.33 11.57
C ASP A 37 -20.69 -6.17 12.85
N GLU A 38 -21.73 -7.02 12.89
CA GLU A 38 -21.97 -7.92 14.02
C GLU A 38 -20.82 -8.93 14.25
N VAL A 39 -20.02 -9.23 13.22
CA VAL A 39 -18.95 -10.25 13.26
C VAL A 39 -17.57 -9.61 13.39
N SER A 40 -17.32 -8.49 12.69
CA SER A 40 -16.03 -7.79 12.73
C SER A 40 -16.05 -6.62 13.68
N GLN A 41 -15.02 -6.52 14.55
CA GLN A 41 -14.90 -5.50 15.59
C GLN A 41 -13.81 -4.46 15.32
N GLY A 42 -13.02 -4.61 14.24
CA GLY A 42 -11.95 -3.66 13.98
C GLY A 42 -10.76 -4.26 13.23
N ILE A 43 -9.54 -4.01 13.74
CA ILE A 43 -8.29 -4.45 13.13
C ILE A 43 -7.87 -5.78 13.73
N TYR A 44 -7.60 -6.78 12.88
CA TYR A 44 -7.07 -8.08 13.29
C TYR A 44 -5.58 -8.18 12.97
N GLN A 45 -4.88 -9.11 13.64
CA GLN A 45 -3.47 -9.40 13.37
C GLN A 45 -3.18 -10.89 13.29
N SER A 46 -2.12 -11.23 12.56
CA SER A 46 -1.55 -12.57 12.46
C SER A 46 -0.02 -12.45 12.30
N GLU A 47 0.72 -13.56 12.43
CA GLU A 47 2.14 -13.62 12.07
C GLU A 47 2.31 -14.44 10.80
N LEU A 48 3.01 -13.88 9.81
CA LEU A 48 3.46 -14.58 8.61
C LEU A 48 4.88 -15.13 8.85
N ASN A 49 5.05 -16.43 8.69
CA ASN A 49 6.35 -17.09 8.68
C ASN A 49 6.86 -17.19 7.23
N LEU A 50 7.98 -16.51 6.92
CA LEU A 50 8.54 -16.50 5.56
C LEU A 50 9.15 -17.83 5.13
N LYS A 51 9.45 -18.73 6.05
CA LYS A 51 10.03 -20.04 5.74
C LYS A 51 9.07 -20.94 4.95
N ASP A 52 7.79 -20.89 5.28
CA ASP A 52 6.77 -21.78 4.72
C ASP A 52 5.48 -21.06 4.28
N GLY A 53 5.37 -19.75 4.53
CA GLY A 53 4.20 -18.94 4.22
C GLY A 53 3.03 -19.12 5.19
N SER A 54 3.23 -19.84 6.31
CA SER A 54 2.16 -20.05 7.28
C SER A 54 1.74 -18.76 7.96
N LEU A 55 0.43 -18.65 8.25
CA LEU A 55 -0.16 -17.57 9.05
C LEU A 55 -0.63 -18.15 10.39
N SER A 56 -0.35 -17.45 11.48
CA SER A 56 -0.97 -17.77 12.76
C SER A 56 -2.48 -17.47 12.73
N THR A 57 -3.24 -18.06 13.65
CA THR A 57 -4.66 -17.73 13.79
C THR A 57 -4.85 -16.24 14.06
N PRO A 58 -5.66 -15.54 13.27
CA PRO A 58 -5.89 -14.12 13.48
C PRO A 58 -6.55 -13.82 14.82
N THR A 59 -6.09 -12.77 15.49
CA THR A 59 -6.64 -12.25 16.73
C THR A 59 -7.01 -10.78 16.57
N LEU A 60 -7.98 -10.29 17.33
CA LEU A 60 -8.31 -8.86 17.36
C LEU A 60 -7.13 -8.09 17.95
N ALA A 61 -6.58 -7.17 17.16
CA ALA A 61 -5.48 -6.30 17.58
C ALA A 61 -5.98 -5.00 18.20
N GLY A 62 -7.07 -4.43 17.68
CA GLY A 62 -7.67 -3.21 18.19
C GLY A 62 -9.08 -2.98 17.68
N GLN A 63 -9.94 -2.44 18.53
CA GLN A 63 -11.31 -2.09 18.18
C GLN A 63 -11.37 -0.69 17.59
N THR A 64 -11.98 -0.56 16.42
CA THR A 64 -12.29 0.71 15.77
C THR A 64 -13.32 0.48 14.67
N SER A 65 -14.11 1.49 14.30
CA SER A 65 -15.20 1.37 13.34
C SER A 65 -14.68 1.35 11.90
N SER A 66 -15.00 0.32 11.15
CA SER A 66 -14.70 0.17 9.72
C SER A 66 -13.32 0.67 9.30
N PRO A 67 -12.23 0.11 9.89
CA PRO A 67 -10.85 0.47 9.54
C PRO A 67 -10.48 -0.10 8.15
N SER A 68 -11.10 0.44 7.11
CA SER A 68 -11.03 -0.13 5.76
C SER A 68 -9.68 0.09 5.07
N PHE A 69 -8.83 0.99 5.58
CA PHE A 69 -7.46 1.15 5.13
C PHE A 69 -6.52 1.56 6.27
N LEU A 70 -5.29 1.07 6.22
CA LEU A 70 -4.30 1.20 7.28
C LEU A 70 -2.97 1.71 6.72
N ALA A 71 -2.24 2.52 7.50
CA ALA A 71 -0.85 2.88 7.20
C ALA A 71 -0.02 2.95 8.48
N PHE A 72 1.19 2.39 8.43
CA PHE A 72 2.14 2.51 9.53
C PHE A 72 2.92 3.82 9.46
N HIS A 73 3.25 4.34 10.62
CA HIS A 73 4.30 5.33 10.77
C HIS A 73 5.66 4.69 10.45
N PRO A 74 6.59 5.39 9.77
CA PRO A 74 7.91 4.83 9.42
C PRO A 74 8.74 4.30 10.60
N ASN A 75 8.47 4.77 11.83
CA ASN A 75 9.17 4.27 13.04
C ASN A 75 8.58 2.98 13.62
N GLY A 76 7.51 2.41 13.01
CA GLY A 76 6.86 1.20 13.49
C GLY A 76 6.05 1.30 14.80
N LYS A 77 6.04 2.47 15.47
CA LYS A 77 5.37 2.63 16.77
C LYS A 77 3.89 2.99 16.69
N PHE A 78 3.44 3.46 15.53
CA PHE A 78 2.07 3.94 15.34
C PHE A 78 1.46 3.38 14.05
N LEU A 79 0.17 3.18 14.10
CA LEU A 79 -0.69 2.81 12.99
C LEU A 79 -1.79 3.85 12.85
N TYR A 80 -2.16 4.21 11.63
CA TYR A 80 -3.30 5.08 11.33
C TYR A 80 -4.32 4.32 10.51
N ALA A 81 -5.59 4.52 10.82
CA ALA A 81 -6.71 3.88 10.16
C ALA A 81 -7.73 4.92 9.70
N VAL A 82 -8.27 4.77 8.49
CA VAL A 82 -9.52 5.43 8.13
C VAL A 82 -10.66 4.74 8.86
N ASN A 83 -11.67 5.50 9.27
CA ASN A 83 -12.94 4.99 9.79
C ASN A 83 -14.03 5.40 8.80
N GLU A 84 -14.25 4.56 7.79
CA GLU A 84 -15.04 4.91 6.60
C GLU A 84 -16.49 5.30 6.95
N GLY A 85 -17.11 4.58 7.91
CA GLY A 85 -18.47 4.85 8.37
C GLY A 85 -18.60 6.12 9.20
N ASP A 86 -17.60 6.45 10.03
CA ASP A 86 -17.64 7.55 10.99
C ASP A 86 -17.02 8.84 10.46
N ALA A 87 -16.50 8.81 9.23
CA ALA A 87 -15.80 9.92 8.59
C ALA A 87 -14.65 10.49 9.44
N THR A 88 -13.85 9.60 10.08
CA THR A 88 -12.70 9.97 10.92
C THR A 88 -11.42 9.24 10.51
N ILE A 89 -10.30 9.73 10.99
CA ILE A 89 -8.98 9.09 10.93
C ILE A 89 -8.53 8.84 12.36
N THR A 90 -8.23 7.58 12.69
CA THR A 90 -7.81 7.17 14.04
C THR A 90 -6.32 6.88 14.08
N ALA A 91 -5.65 7.44 15.10
CA ALA A 91 -4.27 7.12 15.46
C ALA A 91 -4.25 6.03 16.53
N LEU A 92 -3.38 5.03 16.36
CA LEU A 92 -3.22 3.91 17.31
C LEU A 92 -1.73 3.72 17.62
N ALA A 93 -1.42 3.49 18.90
CA ALA A 93 -0.10 3.01 19.32
C ALA A 93 -0.01 1.50 19.09
N VAL A 94 1.15 1.04 18.67
CA VAL A 94 1.47 -0.38 18.47
C VAL A 94 2.32 -0.86 19.63
N ASP A 95 1.89 -1.88 20.36
CA ASP A 95 2.74 -2.60 21.29
C ASP A 95 3.73 -3.48 20.51
N PRO A 96 5.04 -3.23 20.58
CA PRO A 96 6.01 -3.94 19.73
C PRO A 96 6.09 -5.44 20.05
N SER A 97 5.83 -5.82 21.30
CA SER A 97 5.93 -7.22 21.75
C SER A 97 4.72 -8.05 21.37
N THR A 98 3.52 -7.51 21.52
CA THR A 98 2.25 -8.23 21.32
C THR A 98 1.55 -7.88 20.01
N GLY A 99 1.85 -6.71 19.43
CA GLY A 99 1.15 -6.15 18.27
C GLY A 99 -0.23 -5.60 18.59
N GLN A 100 -0.62 -5.54 19.86
CA GLN A 100 -1.88 -4.94 20.26
C GLN A 100 -1.89 -3.45 19.97
N LEU A 101 -3.07 -2.94 19.61
CA LEU A 101 -3.28 -1.55 19.23
C LEU A 101 -4.08 -0.82 20.28
N THR A 102 -3.58 0.33 20.71
CA THR A 102 -4.27 1.23 21.65
C THR A 102 -4.63 2.52 20.92
N VAL A 103 -5.90 2.91 20.93
CA VAL A 103 -6.35 4.17 20.35
C VAL A 103 -5.74 5.34 21.10
N LEU A 104 -5.10 6.24 20.36
CA LEU A 104 -4.54 7.50 20.90
C LEU A 104 -5.53 8.64 20.77
N ASN A 105 -6.00 8.90 19.56
CA ASN A 105 -7.05 9.87 19.27
C ASN A 105 -7.64 9.64 17.88
N SER A 106 -8.71 10.35 17.58
CA SER A 106 -9.31 10.42 16.25
C SER A 106 -9.52 11.88 15.83
N GLN A 107 -9.44 12.14 14.53
CA GLN A 107 -9.70 13.44 13.92
C GLN A 107 -10.73 13.31 12.79
N PRO A 108 -11.61 14.30 12.59
CA PRO A 108 -12.52 14.32 11.45
C PRO A 108 -11.77 14.29 10.11
N SER A 109 -12.24 13.51 9.14
CA SER A 109 -11.71 13.51 7.77
C SER A 109 -12.18 14.72 6.96
N GLN A 110 -13.05 15.57 7.52
CA GLN A 110 -13.69 16.74 6.91
C GLN A 110 -14.45 16.46 5.60
N GLY A 111 -14.50 15.19 5.18
CA GLY A 111 -15.26 14.67 4.03
C GLY A 111 -15.97 13.37 4.39
N GLY A 112 -16.77 12.84 3.48
CA GLY A 112 -17.49 11.59 3.72
C GLY A 112 -16.71 10.37 3.24
N ALA A 113 -16.78 9.27 3.99
CA ALA A 113 -16.20 7.97 3.67
C ALA A 113 -14.69 8.05 3.32
N PRO A 114 -13.80 8.36 4.28
CA PRO A 114 -12.37 8.23 4.06
C PRO A 114 -12.04 6.76 3.77
N CYS A 115 -11.42 6.49 2.60
CA CYS A 115 -11.22 5.12 2.13
C CYS A 115 -9.75 4.74 1.85
N HIS A 116 -8.86 5.71 1.93
CA HIS A 116 -7.42 5.50 1.76
C HIS A 116 -6.63 6.53 2.56
N LEU A 117 -5.49 6.12 3.11
CA LEU A 117 -4.54 7.00 3.74
C LEU A 117 -3.09 6.51 3.56
N ILE A 118 -2.16 7.43 3.68
CA ILE A 118 -0.72 7.16 3.81
C ILE A 118 -0.16 7.97 4.97
N VAL A 119 1.00 7.56 5.46
CA VAL A 119 1.91 8.41 6.23
C VAL A 119 3.03 8.86 5.29
N ASP A 120 3.34 10.14 5.27
CA ASP A 120 4.44 10.64 4.44
C ASP A 120 5.80 10.07 4.91
N PRO A 121 6.82 9.92 4.03
CA PRO A 121 8.08 9.27 4.40
C PRO A 121 8.83 9.91 5.58
N THR A 122 8.54 11.18 5.91
CA THR A 122 9.13 11.85 7.07
C THR A 122 8.43 11.51 8.39
N GLY A 123 7.27 10.84 8.34
CA GLY A 123 6.46 10.53 9.50
C GLY A 123 5.75 11.74 10.12
N ARG A 124 5.68 12.86 9.41
CA ARG A 124 5.11 14.10 9.96
C ARG A 124 3.63 14.28 9.69
N ASN A 125 3.11 13.61 8.67
CA ASN A 125 1.74 13.83 8.22
C ASN A 125 1.06 12.53 7.80
N VAL A 126 -0.23 12.44 8.09
CA VAL A 126 -1.17 11.53 7.43
C VAL A 126 -1.84 12.30 6.30
N LEU A 127 -1.85 11.74 5.10
CA LEU A 127 -2.67 12.22 3.99
C LEU A 127 -3.79 11.21 3.76
N ALA A 128 -5.03 11.67 3.57
CA ALA A 128 -6.18 10.79 3.35
C ALA A 128 -7.07 11.28 2.21
N ALA A 129 -7.76 10.32 1.56
CA ALA A 129 -8.73 10.58 0.51
C ALA A 129 -10.14 10.17 0.98
N ASN A 130 -11.12 11.02 0.68
CA ASN A 130 -12.54 10.84 1.03
C ASN A 130 -13.36 10.50 -0.22
N TYR A 131 -14.02 9.35 -0.22
CA TYR A 131 -14.77 8.86 -1.36
C TYR A 131 -16.05 9.66 -1.61
N THR A 132 -16.98 9.64 -0.66
CA THR A 132 -18.28 10.32 -0.82
C THR A 132 -18.12 11.84 -0.89
N GLY A 133 -17.17 12.38 -0.15
CA GLY A 133 -16.87 13.80 -0.17
C GLY A 133 -16.19 14.27 -1.46
N GLY A 134 -15.44 13.39 -2.14
CA GLY A 134 -14.58 13.74 -3.27
C GLY A 134 -13.58 14.82 -2.87
N SER A 135 -12.71 14.50 -1.94
CA SER A 135 -11.73 15.43 -1.34
C SER A 135 -10.52 14.68 -0.80
N CYS A 136 -9.48 15.43 -0.46
CA CYS A 136 -8.35 14.90 0.30
C CYS A 136 -7.91 15.89 1.37
N LEU A 137 -7.15 15.41 2.36
CA LEU A 137 -6.68 16.24 3.47
C LEU A 137 -5.31 15.78 3.95
N CYS A 138 -4.69 16.67 4.75
CA CYS A 138 -3.46 16.41 5.47
C CYS A 138 -3.65 16.68 6.96
N LEU A 139 -3.22 15.73 7.80
CA LEU A 139 -3.30 15.77 9.26
C LEU A 139 -1.88 15.65 9.82
N PRO A 140 -1.32 16.70 10.47
CA PRO A 140 -0.01 16.58 11.11
C PRO A 140 0.01 15.57 12.25
N ILE A 141 1.10 14.81 12.34
CA ILE A 141 1.39 13.84 13.39
C ILE A 141 2.23 14.52 14.47
N LYS A 142 1.82 14.42 15.72
CA LYS A 142 2.59 14.90 16.87
C LYS A 142 3.66 13.87 17.31
N PRO A 143 4.67 14.27 18.08
CA PRO A 143 5.74 13.35 18.54
C PRO A 143 5.24 12.11 19.31
N ASP A 144 4.08 12.21 19.96
CA ASP A 144 3.41 11.12 20.68
C ASP A 144 2.54 10.22 19.78
N GLY A 145 2.54 10.46 18.47
CA GLY A 145 1.76 9.72 17.48
C GLY A 145 0.32 10.17 17.32
N THR A 146 -0.18 11.10 18.13
CA THR A 146 -1.53 11.64 17.99
C THR A 146 -1.64 12.53 16.75
N LEU A 147 -2.85 12.58 16.17
CA LEU A 147 -3.16 13.47 15.05
C LEU A 147 -3.57 14.86 15.55
N SER A 148 -3.06 15.89 14.91
CA SER A 148 -3.61 17.25 14.99
C SER A 148 -4.84 17.37 14.09
N GLU A 149 -5.58 18.49 14.23
CA GLU A 149 -6.59 18.88 13.25
C GLU A 149 -5.96 19.02 11.86
N ALA A 150 -6.79 18.85 10.81
CA ALA A 150 -6.31 18.96 9.45
C ALA A 150 -5.68 20.34 9.18
N SER A 151 -4.44 20.32 8.72
CA SER A 151 -3.68 21.51 8.31
C SER A 151 -3.99 21.93 6.86
N SER A 152 -4.55 21.03 6.08
CA SER A 152 -4.95 21.26 4.69
C SER A 152 -6.13 20.36 4.31
N PHE A 153 -7.10 20.95 3.62
CA PHE A 153 -8.24 20.22 3.04
C PHE A 153 -8.45 20.72 1.61
N GLN A 154 -8.62 19.79 0.69
CA GLN A 154 -8.78 20.07 -0.74
C GLN A 154 -10.07 19.42 -1.25
N GLN A 155 -11.06 20.25 -1.56
CA GLN A 155 -12.30 19.80 -2.19
C GLN A 155 -12.10 19.65 -3.69
N HIS A 156 -12.35 18.46 -4.25
CA HIS A 156 -12.33 18.26 -5.70
C HIS A 156 -13.51 18.96 -6.36
N VAL A 157 -13.31 19.41 -7.59
CA VAL A 157 -14.31 20.17 -8.35
C VAL A 157 -14.89 19.30 -9.46
N GLY A 158 -16.19 19.05 -9.41
CA GLY A 158 -16.94 18.26 -10.40
C GLY A 158 -18.18 17.59 -9.82
N LYS A 159 -19.07 17.10 -10.69
CA LYS A 159 -20.37 16.56 -10.26
C LYS A 159 -20.31 15.14 -9.68
N ARG A 160 -19.35 14.32 -10.14
CA ARG A 160 -19.22 12.90 -9.75
C ARG A 160 -17.90 12.62 -9.06
N LYS A 161 -17.44 13.55 -8.24
CA LYS A 161 -16.17 13.44 -7.55
C LYS A 161 -16.18 12.34 -6.48
N HIS A 162 -15.15 11.47 -6.53
CA HIS A 162 -14.93 10.38 -5.60
C HIS A 162 -13.42 10.20 -5.38
N GLY A 163 -12.83 10.92 -4.42
CA GLY A 163 -11.42 10.76 -4.05
C GLY A 163 -11.20 9.36 -3.50
N HIS A 164 -10.37 8.52 -4.17
CA HIS A 164 -10.27 7.12 -3.77
C HIS A 164 -8.92 6.73 -3.17
N SER A 165 -7.83 7.31 -3.62
CA SER A 165 -6.51 7.10 -3.02
C SER A 165 -5.65 8.36 -3.10
N ILE A 166 -4.68 8.48 -2.19
CA ILE A 166 -3.69 9.55 -2.19
C ILE A 166 -2.31 8.97 -1.94
N HIS A 167 -1.31 9.46 -2.67
CA HIS A 167 0.08 9.03 -2.59
C HIS A 167 1.00 10.24 -2.65
N VAL A 168 2.22 10.14 -2.13
CA VAL A 168 3.25 11.16 -2.35
C VAL A 168 4.28 10.65 -3.36
N ASP A 169 4.90 11.59 -4.07
CA ASP A 169 6.01 11.26 -4.96
C ASP A 169 7.25 10.84 -4.16
N PRO A 170 8.21 10.13 -4.78
CA PRO A 170 9.40 9.64 -4.08
C PRO A 170 10.23 10.73 -3.38
N ALA A 171 10.14 11.97 -3.86
CA ALA A 171 10.82 13.12 -3.25
C ALA A 171 9.98 13.84 -2.17
N ASN A 172 8.76 13.36 -1.87
CA ASN A 172 7.84 13.92 -0.90
C ASN A 172 7.48 15.41 -1.16
N ARG A 173 7.38 15.79 -2.45
CA ARG A 173 7.11 17.17 -2.90
C ARG A 173 5.74 17.35 -3.55
N PHE A 174 5.18 16.26 -4.05
CA PHE A 174 3.88 16.24 -4.69
C PHE A 174 3.00 15.15 -4.09
N ALA A 175 1.72 15.46 -3.90
CA ALA A 175 0.70 14.49 -3.52
C ALA A 175 -0.23 14.26 -4.72
N LEU A 176 -0.50 13.00 -5.03
CA LEU A 176 -1.30 12.56 -6.16
C LEU A 176 -2.56 11.86 -5.64
N CYS A 177 -3.72 12.45 -5.87
CA CYS A 177 -5.01 11.91 -5.43
C CYS A 177 -5.79 11.39 -6.64
N CYS A 178 -6.09 10.08 -6.67
CA CYS A 178 -6.96 9.49 -7.66
C CYS A 178 -8.42 9.89 -7.35
N ASP A 179 -9.09 10.52 -8.31
CA ASP A 179 -10.53 10.75 -8.24
C ASP A 179 -11.25 9.87 -9.27
N LEU A 180 -11.89 8.83 -8.76
CA LEU A 180 -12.55 7.81 -9.54
C LEU A 180 -13.71 8.36 -10.37
N GLY A 181 -14.45 9.25 -9.82
CA GLY A 181 -15.65 9.78 -10.49
C GLY A 181 -15.38 10.88 -11.50
N LEU A 182 -14.20 11.49 -11.45
CA LEU A 182 -13.76 12.55 -12.37
C LEU A 182 -12.87 12.03 -13.49
N ASP A 183 -12.44 10.77 -13.48
CA ASP A 183 -11.43 10.22 -14.38
C ASP A 183 -10.11 11.02 -14.32
N GLN A 184 -9.68 11.38 -13.09
CA GLN A 184 -8.53 12.26 -12.86
C GLN A 184 -7.61 11.74 -11.77
N VAL A 185 -6.32 12.02 -11.92
CA VAL A 185 -5.38 12.08 -10.79
C VAL A 185 -5.07 13.56 -10.56
N ILE A 186 -5.54 14.09 -9.43
CA ILE A 186 -5.34 15.49 -9.05
C ILE A 186 -4.01 15.57 -8.30
N ILE A 187 -3.17 16.52 -8.72
CA ILE A 187 -1.80 16.65 -8.22
C ILE A 187 -1.70 17.96 -7.42
N TYR A 188 -1.15 17.84 -6.24
CA TYR A 188 -0.91 18.96 -5.33
C TYR A 188 0.59 19.12 -5.08
N ALA A 189 1.10 20.35 -5.03
CA ALA A 189 2.38 20.62 -4.40
C ALA A 189 2.23 20.37 -2.89
N PHE A 190 3.09 19.53 -2.34
CA PHE A 190 3.05 19.12 -0.95
C PHE A 190 4.23 19.69 -0.17
N ASN A 191 3.93 20.45 0.87
CA ASN A 191 4.93 20.91 1.84
C ASN A 191 4.83 20.07 3.11
N ALA A 192 5.67 19.05 3.23
CA ALA A 192 5.66 18.13 4.36
C ALA A 192 5.98 18.82 5.72
N ALA A 193 6.73 19.92 5.72
CA ALA A 193 7.06 20.64 6.94
C ALA A 193 5.88 21.41 7.53
N GLN A 194 4.98 21.88 6.66
CA GLN A 194 3.78 22.65 7.03
C GLN A 194 2.50 21.80 6.97
N GLY A 195 2.55 20.59 6.39
CA GLY A 195 1.38 19.76 6.15
C GLY A 195 0.39 20.39 5.17
N THR A 196 0.87 21.13 4.14
CA THR A 196 -0.02 21.84 3.23
C THR A 196 -0.04 21.24 1.83
N LEU A 197 -1.23 21.21 1.24
CA LEU A 197 -1.50 20.79 -0.13
C LEU A 197 -1.95 22.02 -0.93
N THR A 198 -1.26 22.32 -2.02
CA THR A 198 -1.62 23.41 -2.93
C THR A 198 -1.92 22.85 -4.31
N PRO A 199 -3.04 23.17 -4.97
CA PRO A 199 -3.35 22.72 -6.32
C PRO A 199 -2.18 22.96 -7.27
N HIS A 200 -1.79 21.93 -8.03
CA HIS A 200 -0.63 21.98 -8.92
C HIS A 200 -0.99 21.59 -10.37
N GLY A 201 -1.65 20.44 -10.56
CA GLY A 201 -1.99 19.94 -11.87
C GLY A 201 -3.04 18.84 -11.85
N ILE A 202 -3.41 18.39 -13.03
CA ILE A 202 -4.37 17.28 -13.22
C ILE A 202 -3.84 16.37 -14.33
N PHE A 203 -3.81 15.08 -14.06
CA PHE A 203 -3.64 14.06 -15.09
C PHE A 203 -5.01 13.44 -15.39
N HIS A 204 -5.44 13.49 -16.66
CA HIS A 204 -6.68 12.87 -17.11
C HIS A 204 -6.42 11.43 -17.54
N THR A 205 -7.12 10.48 -16.94
CA THR A 205 -7.15 9.09 -17.40
C THR A 205 -8.11 8.95 -18.58
N PRO A 206 -8.11 7.82 -19.32
CA PRO A 206 -9.15 7.55 -20.30
C PRO A 206 -10.55 7.72 -19.71
N SER A 207 -11.48 8.27 -20.52
CA SER A 207 -12.85 8.52 -20.06
C SER A 207 -13.53 7.22 -19.63
N GLY A 208 -14.12 7.20 -18.46
CA GLY A 208 -14.77 6.05 -17.85
C GLY A 208 -13.81 5.05 -17.21
N ALA A 209 -12.53 5.36 -17.09
CA ALA A 209 -11.57 4.49 -16.42
C ALA A 209 -11.81 4.38 -14.91
N GLY A 210 -12.13 5.49 -14.27
CA GLY A 210 -12.29 5.55 -12.81
C GLY A 210 -11.00 5.20 -12.07
N PRO A 211 -9.98 6.07 -12.07
CA PRO A 211 -8.71 5.79 -11.40
C PRO A 211 -8.95 5.57 -9.90
N ARG A 212 -8.51 4.42 -9.39
CA ARG A 212 -8.81 4.01 -8.03
C ARG A 212 -7.60 4.07 -7.11
N HIS A 213 -6.65 3.18 -7.32
CA HIS A 213 -5.39 3.10 -6.59
C HIS A 213 -4.21 3.36 -7.53
N PHE A 214 -3.07 3.62 -6.92
CA PHE A 214 -1.85 4.05 -7.58
C PHE A 214 -0.66 3.31 -6.98
N ALA A 215 0.27 2.86 -7.80
CA ALA A 215 1.48 2.20 -7.33
C ALA A 215 2.72 2.78 -8.03
N TRP A 216 3.72 3.15 -7.23
CA TRP A 216 5.03 3.53 -7.75
C TRP A 216 5.83 2.30 -8.14
N HIS A 217 6.51 2.36 -9.29
CA HIS A 217 7.64 1.50 -9.57
C HIS A 217 8.83 1.90 -8.66
N PRO A 218 9.68 0.95 -8.20
CA PRO A 218 10.82 1.26 -7.33
C PRO A 218 11.82 2.27 -7.90
N ASP A 219 11.84 2.51 -9.22
CA ASP A 219 12.69 3.53 -9.86
C ASP A 219 12.25 4.97 -9.55
N GLY A 220 11.05 5.15 -9.02
CA GLY A 220 10.46 6.46 -8.74
C GLY A 220 10.13 7.32 -9.98
N LYS A 221 10.20 6.75 -11.18
CA LYS A 221 9.96 7.44 -12.47
C LYS A 221 8.74 6.92 -13.21
N THR A 222 8.24 5.78 -12.80
CA THR A 222 7.09 5.10 -13.41
C THR A 222 6.02 4.86 -12.37
N ALA A 223 4.78 5.06 -12.76
CA ALA A 223 3.61 4.84 -11.94
C ALA A 223 2.58 4.00 -12.68
N PHE A 224 1.82 3.22 -11.92
CA PHE A 224 0.73 2.42 -12.42
C PHE A 224 -0.56 2.78 -11.68
N ILE A 225 -1.66 2.89 -12.42
CA ILE A 225 -2.97 3.25 -11.90
C ILE A 225 -3.96 2.19 -12.37
N ASN A 226 -4.78 1.65 -11.49
CA ASN A 226 -5.86 0.78 -11.94
C ASN A 226 -7.13 1.58 -12.19
N GLY A 227 -7.74 1.34 -13.35
CA GLY A 227 -9.08 1.82 -13.70
C GLY A 227 -10.13 0.90 -13.11
N GLU A 228 -10.83 1.37 -12.06
CA GLU A 228 -11.86 0.56 -11.40
C GLU A 228 -12.98 0.22 -12.36
N SER A 229 -13.44 1.24 -13.09
CA SER A 229 -14.67 1.16 -13.86
C SER A 229 -14.51 0.48 -15.21
N ASP A 230 -13.34 0.51 -15.82
CA ASP A 230 -13.06 -0.07 -17.14
C ASP A 230 -12.20 -1.35 -17.11
N LEU A 231 -11.78 -1.79 -15.90
CA LEU A 231 -10.94 -2.98 -15.68
C LEU A 231 -9.60 -2.88 -16.45
N THR A 232 -8.92 -1.76 -16.28
CA THR A 232 -7.63 -1.50 -16.91
C THR A 232 -6.51 -1.26 -15.89
N ILE A 233 -5.28 -1.36 -16.38
CA ILE A 233 -4.08 -0.79 -15.78
C ILE A 233 -3.50 0.24 -16.73
N ILE A 234 -3.19 1.41 -16.21
CA ILE A 234 -2.63 2.56 -16.91
C ILE A 234 -1.19 2.72 -16.44
N ALA A 235 -0.22 2.60 -17.37
CA ALA A 235 1.17 2.91 -17.07
C ALA A 235 1.47 4.36 -17.43
N CYS A 236 2.20 5.05 -16.55
CA CYS A 236 2.55 6.45 -16.69
C CYS A 236 4.04 6.67 -16.41
N ARG A 237 4.68 7.53 -17.21
CA ARG A 237 5.96 8.13 -16.87
C ARG A 237 5.70 9.34 -15.96
N TYR A 238 6.48 9.45 -14.90
CA TYR A 238 6.46 10.58 -13.98
C TYR A 238 7.64 11.52 -14.23
N ASP A 239 7.36 12.81 -14.32
CA ASP A 239 8.37 13.85 -14.33
C ASP A 239 8.45 14.46 -12.91
N ALA A 240 9.50 14.12 -12.19
CA ALA A 240 9.71 14.58 -10.82
C ALA A 240 10.02 16.09 -10.73
N THR A 241 10.45 16.75 -11.80
CA THR A 241 10.69 18.19 -11.82
C THR A 241 9.39 18.97 -11.94
N LEU A 242 8.52 18.48 -12.83
CA LEU A 242 7.23 19.10 -13.12
C LEU A 242 6.10 18.58 -12.22
N GLY A 243 6.32 17.49 -11.47
CA GLY A 243 5.25 16.84 -10.72
C GLY A 243 4.11 16.37 -11.62
N SER A 244 4.41 15.83 -12.80
CA SER A 244 3.40 15.51 -13.80
C SER A 244 3.48 14.06 -14.29
N LEU A 245 2.34 13.54 -14.75
CA LEU A 245 2.20 12.19 -15.32
C LEU A 245 1.97 12.28 -16.83
N THR A 246 2.58 11.36 -17.57
CA THR A 246 2.32 11.14 -19.00
C THR A 246 1.97 9.67 -19.23
N GLN A 247 0.77 9.39 -19.74
CA GLN A 247 0.35 8.03 -20.06
C GLN A 247 1.27 7.42 -21.13
N THR A 248 1.75 6.21 -20.87
CA THR A 248 2.58 5.45 -21.83
C THR A 248 1.85 4.24 -22.39
N GLN A 249 0.95 3.62 -21.61
CA GLN A 249 0.24 2.41 -22.00
C GLN A 249 -1.06 2.24 -21.20
N VAL A 250 -2.04 1.56 -21.82
CA VAL A 250 -3.24 1.03 -21.15
C VAL A 250 -3.39 -0.44 -21.52
N ARG A 251 -3.69 -1.30 -20.54
CA ARG A 251 -3.94 -2.73 -20.72
C ARG A 251 -5.19 -3.16 -19.99
N SER A 252 -5.93 -4.12 -20.55
CA SER A 252 -7.02 -4.79 -19.82
C SER A 252 -6.44 -5.66 -18.70
N THR A 253 -7.12 -5.68 -17.56
CA THR A 253 -6.84 -6.62 -16.46
C THR A 253 -7.56 -7.95 -16.62
N LEU A 254 -8.37 -8.11 -17.65
CA LEU A 254 -9.06 -9.36 -17.98
C LEU A 254 -8.23 -10.17 -18.97
N PRO A 255 -8.37 -11.51 -18.98
CA PRO A 255 -7.79 -12.35 -19.99
C PRO A 255 -8.20 -11.92 -21.40
N GLU A 256 -7.34 -12.14 -22.39
CA GLU A 256 -7.66 -11.87 -23.79
C GLU A 256 -8.97 -12.53 -24.20
N GLN A 257 -9.75 -11.85 -25.05
CA GLN A 257 -11.06 -12.29 -25.55
C GLN A 257 -12.17 -12.41 -24.48
N THR A 258 -11.90 -12.10 -23.21
CA THR A 258 -12.95 -12.06 -22.18
C THR A 258 -13.89 -10.90 -22.48
N LYS A 259 -15.15 -11.22 -22.78
CA LYS A 259 -16.20 -10.18 -22.87
C LYS A 259 -16.46 -9.62 -21.49
N ARG A 260 -16.33 -8.31 -21.38
CA ARG A 260 -16.65 -7.62 -20.12
C ARG A 260 -18.12 -7.76 -19.81
N ASN A 261 -18.41 -8.19 -18.57
CA ASN A 261 -19.77 -8.29 -18.02
C ASN A 261 -19.79 -7.66 -16.62
N GLY A 262 -19.85 -6.32 -16.57
CA GLY A 262 -19.70 -5.59 -15.32
C GLY A 262 -18.30 -5.71 -14.73
N GLY A 263 -18.23 -5.82 -13.41
CA GLY A 263 -16.98 -5.99 -12.67
C GLY A 263 -16.22 -4.70 -12.42
N SER A 264 -15.19 -4.81 -11.60
CA SER A 264 -14.35 -3.67 -11.20
C SER A 264 -13.00 -4.15 -10.71
N THR A 265 -11.95 -3.35 -10.90
CA THR A 265 -10.67 -3.59 -10.22
C THR A 265 -10.72 -3.07 -8.78
N ALA A 266 -9.76 -3.42 -7.95
CA ALA A 266 -9.66 -2.87 -6.59
C ALA A 266 -8.23 -2.45 -6.23
N GLU A 267 -7.31 -3.37 -6.02
CA GLU A 267 -5.95 -3.07 -5.58
C GLU A 267 -4.94 -3.21 -6.73
N ILE A 268 -3.87 -2.44 -6.64
CA ILE A 268 -2.71 -2.53 -7.52
C ILE A 268 -1.42 -2.50 -6.68
N VAL A 269 -0.52 -3.46 -6.88
CA VAL A 269 0.75 -3.55 -6.17
C VAL A 269 1.88 -3.90 -7.14
N VAL A 270 2.95 -3.11 -7.12
CA VAL A 270 4.20 -3.44 -7.80
C VAL A 270 5.02 -4.34 -6.89
N HIS A 271 5.56 -5.43 -7.45
CA HIS A 271 6.47 -6.30 -6.74
C HIS A 271 7.74 -5.53 -6.30
N PRO A 272 8.32 -5.78 -5.11
CA PRO A 272 9.51 -5.06 -4.64
C PRO A 272 10.69 -5.07 -5.60
N SER A 273 10.82 -6.11 -6.44
CA SER A 273 11.87 -6.18 -7.47
C SER A 273 11.66 -5.24 -8.67
N GLY A 274 10.48 -4.61 -8.80
CA GLY A 274 10.13 -3.82 -9.98
C GLY A 274 9.80 -4.63 -11.25
N LYS A 275 9.89 -5.97 -11.22
CA LYS A 275 9.71 -6.81 -12.41
C LYS A 275 8.24 -7.10 -12.75
N PHE A 276 7.36 -6.99 -11.78
CA PHE A 276 5.96 -7.39 -11.93
C PHE A 276 5.03 -6.38 -11.27
N VAL A 277 3.81 -6.29 -11.81
CA VAL A 277 2.70 -5.57 -11.17
C VAL A 277 1.44 -6.45 -11.22
N TYR A 278 0.68 -6.38 -10.15
CA TYR A 278 -0.53 -7.17 -9.93
C TYR A 278 -1.73 -6.26 -9.74
N VAL A 279 -2.88 -6.67 -10.29
CA VAL A 279 -4.15 -5.93 -10.14
C VAL A 279 -5.26 -6.92 -9.78
N SER A 280 -6.05 -6.61 -8.76
CA SER A 280 -7.20 -7.44 -8.40
C SER A 280 -8.44 -7.05 -9.17
N ASN A 281 -9.18 -8.08 -9.65
CA ASN A 281 -10.50 -7.97 -10.26
C ASN A 281 -11.53 -8.56 -9.31
N ARG A 282 -12.54 -7.77 -8.93
CA ARG A 282 -13.64 -8.20 -8.06
C ARG A 282 -14.70 -9.00 -8.85
N ASP A 283 -15.84 -9.20 -8.24
CA ASP A 283 -17.01 -9.86 -8.87
C ASP A 283 -17.32 -9.26 -10.26
N PRO A 284 -17.60 -10.11 -11.27
CA PRO A 284 -17.69 -11.57 -11.27
C PRO A 284 -16.37 -12.30 -11.57
N TYR A 285 -15.26 -11.60 -11.73
CA TYR A 285 -14.00 -12.19 -12.22
C TYR A 285 -13.14 -12.83 -11.12
N HIS A 286 -13.19 -12.33 -9.89
CA HIS A 286 -12.53 -12.89 -8.71
C HIS A 286 -11.09 -13.35 -9.00
N SER A 287 -10.23 -12.47 -9.48
CA SER A 287 -8.89 -12.83 -9.93
C SER A 287 -7.84 -11.76 -9.61
N ILE A 288 -6.58 -12.16 -9.68
CA ILE A 288 -5.43 -11.27 -9.73
C ILE A 288 -4.84 -11.35 -11.12
N ALA A 289 -4.84 -10.26 -11.86
CA ALA A 289 -4.11 -10.10 -13.11
C ALA A 289 -2.63 -9.88 -12.84
N ILE A 290 -1.75 -10.51 -13.62
CA ILE A 290 -0.30 -10.51 -13.46
C ILE A 290 0.32 -9.93 -14.72
N PHE A 291 1.15 -8.88 -14.55
CA PHE A 291 1.87 -8.25 -15.65
C PHE A 291 3.37 -8.27 -15.37
N ALA A 292 4.15 -8.61 -16.39
CA ALA A 292 5.59 -8.35 -16.42
C ALA A 292 5.84 -6.91 -16.83
N ILE A 293 6.84 -6.28 -16.21
CA ILE A 293 7.30 -4.92 -16.50
C ILE A 293 8.64 -5.04 -17.23
N ALA A 294 8.73 -4.52 -18.43
CA ALA A 294 9.97 -4.51 -19.21
C ALA A 294 11.00 -3.57 -18.53
N PRO A 295 12.25 -4.01 -18.31
CA PRO A 295 13.23 -3.25 -17.52
C PRO A 295 13.53 -1.84 -18.03
N GLU A 296 13.61 -1.66 -19.33
CA GLU A 296 14.05 -0.38 -19.95
C GLU A 296 12.88 0.55 -20.27
N THR A 297 11.77 -0.01 -20.74
CA THR A 297 10.64 0.76 -21.25
C THR A 297 9.48 0.85 -20.28
N HIS A 298 9.47 0.01 -19.24
CA HIS A 298 8.38 -0.20 -18.30
C HIS A 298 7.04 -0.53 -18.96
N THR A 299 7.09 -1.08 -20.19
CA THR A 299 5.89 -1.59 -20.86
C THR A 299 5.38 -2.86 -20.18
N LEU A 300 4.06 -2.97 -20.13
CA LEU A 300 3.36 -4.07 -19.48
C LEU A 300 3.02 -5.18 -20.48
N THR A 301 3.32 -6.41 -20.13
CA THR A 301 2.87 -7.62 -20.82
C THR A 301 2.07 -8.47 -19.83
N ALA A 302 0.82 -8.79 -20.19
CA ALA A 302 0.00 -9.72 -19.38
C ALA A 302 0.63 -11.11 -19.46
N ILE A 303 0.92 -11.71 -18.28
CA ILE A 303 1.59 -13.01 -18.20
C ILE A 303 0.76 -14.06 -17.48
N GLY A 304 -0.40 -13.70 -16.94
CA GLY A 304 -1.29 -14.66 -16.30
C GLY A 304 -2.41 -14.02 -15.46
N HIS A 305 -3.25 -14.90 -14.95
CA HIS A 305 -4.31 -14.59 -14.00
C HIS A 305 -4.39 -15.71 -12.97
N GLN A 306 -4.53 -15.35 -11.69
CA GLN A 306 -4.76 -16.31 -10.61
C GLN A 306 -6.16 -16.09 -10.03
N ASN A 307 -6.93 -17.17 -9.89
CA ASN A 307 -8.30 -17.13 -9.35
C ASN A 307 -8.59 -18.22 -8.29
N ALA A 308 -7.63 -19.08 -8.00
CA ALA A 308 -7.84 -20.19 -7.05
C ALA A 308 -8.13 -19.67 -5.63
N GLY A 309 -9.35 -19.93 -5.15
CA GLY A 309 -9.80 -19.53 -3.81
C GLY A 309 -10.05 -18.04 -3.64
N ILE A 310 -9.94 -17.24 -4.70
CA ILE A 310 -10.16 -15.79 -4.66
C ILE A 310 -11.66 -15.48 -4.72
N LYS A 311 -12.11 -14.58 -3.83
CA LYS A 311 -13.51 -14.15 -3.79
C LYS A 311 -13.62 -12.68 -3.36
N THR A 312 -13.97 -11.80 -4.28
CA THR A 312 -14.00 -10.34 -4.10
C THR A 312 -12.71 -9.81 -3.47
N PRO A 313 -11.55 -9.91 -4.19
CA PRO A 313 -10.25 -9.53 -3.67
C PRO A 313 -10.14 -8.00 -3.61
N ARG A 314 -10.65 -7.39 -2.52
CA ARG A 314 -10.68 -5.93 -2.40
C ARG A 314 -9.31 -5.33 -2.16
N ASN A 315 -8.45 -6.05 -1.44
CA ASN A 315 -7.06 -5.67 -1.20
C ASN A 315 -6.17 -6.91 -1.19
N PHE A 316 -4.95 -6.72 -1.55
CA PHE A 316 -3.87 -7.68 -1.35
C PHE A 316 -2.57 -6.93 -1.09
N ALA A 317 -1.63 -7.60 -0.44
CA ALA A 317 -0.30 -7.05 -0.24
C ALA A 317 0.76 -8.12 -0.47
N ILE A 318 1.94 -7.69 -0.88
CA ILE A 318 3.14 -8.52 -1.04
C ILE A 318 4.04 -8.26 0.16
N ASP A 319 4.57 -9.32 0.78
CA ASP A 319 5.52 -9.16 1.88
C ASP A 319 6.79 -8.42 1.41
N PRO A 320 7.52 -7.72 2.29
CA PRO A 320 8.66 -6.90 1.88
C PRO A 320 9.79 -7.67 1.18
N THR A 321 9.85 -9.01 1.32
CA THR A 321 10.83 -9.85 0.60
C THR A 321 10.37 -10.24 -0.81
N GLY A 322 9.10 -10.00 -1.13
CA GLY A 322 8.49 -10.36 -2.41
C GLY A 322 8.13 -11.84 -2.55
N GLN A 323 8.21 -12.65 -1.49
CA GLN A 323 8.02 -14.09 -1.58
C GLN A 323 6.55 -14.52 -1.54
N TYR A 324 5.73 -13.78 -0.82
CA TYR A 324 4.32 -14.13 -0.59
C TYR A 324 3.38 -12.97 -0.88
N MET A 325 2.22 -13.31 -1.41
CA MET A 325 1.09 -12.39 -1.55
C MET A 325 -0.04 -12.87 -0.64
N LEU A 326 -0.58 -11.97 0.17
CA LEU A 326 -1.76 -12.19 0.99
C LEU A 326 -2.95 -11.47 0.35
N VAL A 327 -4.02 -12.21 0.05
CA VAL A 327 -5.22 -11.67 -0.59
C VAL A 327 -6.38 -11.64 0.40
N ALA A 328 -6.90 -10.44 0.66
CA ALA A 328 -8.08 -10.23 1.47
C ALA A 328 -9.35 -10.46 0.64
N ASN A 329 -9.99 -11.58 0.88
CA ASN A 329 -11.25 -11.98 0.25
C ASN A 329 -12.44 -11.37 0.99
N GLN A 330 -12.86 -10.16 0.62
CA GLN A 330 -13.92 -9.44 1.33
C GLN A 330 -15.18 -10.27 1.54
N SER A 331 -15.77 -10.80 0.46
CA SER A 331 -16.98 -11.64 0.57
C SER A 331 -16.70 -13.11 0.88
N GLY A 332 -15.41 -13.50 0.91
CA GLY A 332 -14.96 -14.83 1.33
C GLY A 332 -14.78 -14.96 2.84
N GLY A 333 -14.66 -13.83 3.55
CA GLY A 333 -14.44 -13.83 5.01
C GLY A 333 -13.10 -14.45 5.42
N ASN A 334 -12.08 -14.39 4.55
CA ASN A 334 -10.78 -15.00 4.80
C ASN A 334 -9.64 -14.24 4.12
N VAL A 335 -8.43 -14.52 4.58
CA VAL A 335 -7.19 -14.13 3.89
C VAL A 335 -6.50 -15.40 3.41
N ILE A 336 -6.12 -15.44 2.14
CA ILE A 336 -5.42 -16.56 1.51
C ILE A 336 -4.00 -16.16 1.12
N VAL A 337 -3.09 -17.13 1.08
CA VAL A 337 -1.67 -16.91 0.81
C VAL A 337 -1.26 -17.58 -0.49
N PHE A 338 -0.59 -16.80 -1.35
CA PHE A 338 0.09 -17.29 -2.55
C PHE A 338 1.60 -17.15 -2.39
N ARG A 339 2.33 -18.12 -2.92
CA ARG A 339 3.76 -17.99 -3.15
C ARG A 339 3.99 -17.29 -4.50
N ILE A 340 4.92 -16.33 -4.54
CA ILE A 340 5.33 -15.64 -5.77
C ILE A 340 6.60 -16.30 -6.30
N ASP A 341 6.59 -16.71 -7.57
CA ASP A 341 7.81 -17.10 -8.26
C ASP A 341 8.60 -15.84 -8.65
N GLN A 342 9.77 -15.67 -8.04
CA GLN A 342 10.61 -14.46 -8.18
C GLN A 342 11.15 -14.26 -9.62
N SER A 343 11.14 -15.30 -10.45
CA SER A 343 11.63 -15.27 -11.82
C SER A 343 10.53 -15.00 -12.84
N THR A 344 9.32 -15.51 -12.61
CA THR A 344 8.20 -15.47 -13.55
C THR A 344 7.04 -14.59 -13.10
N GLY A 345 7.00 -14.18 -11.81
CA GLY A 345 5.89 -13.45 -11.21
C GLY A 345 4.61 -14.26 -10.99
N GLN A 346 4.62 -15.56 -11.31
CA GLN A 346 3.45 -16.41 -11.20
C GLN A 346 3.08 -16.66 -9.73
N LEU A 347 1.76 -16.76 -9.46
CA LEU A 347 1.21 -17.00 -8.15
C LEU A 347 0.83 -18.47 -7.99
N THR A 348 1.38 -19.15 -6.98
CA THR A 348 1.04 -20.54 -6.64
C THR A 348 0.29 -20.56 -5.30
N PRO A 349 -0.93 -21.16 -5.24
CA PRO A 349 -1.67 -21.29 -3.98
C PRO A 349 -0.88 -22.13 -2.96
N THR A 350 -0.75 -21.64 -1.73
CA THR A 350 -0.10 -22.38 -0.64
C THR A 350 -1.06 -23.31 0.11
N LYS A 351 -2.36 -23.24 -0.15
CA LYS A 351 -3.46 -23.86 0.62
C LYS A 351 -3.64 -23.26 2.02
N ILE A 352 -2.91 -22.22 2.37
CA ILE A 352 -3.06 -21.50 3.66
C ILE A 352 -4.18 -20.50 3.50
N SER A 353 -5.14 -20.57 4.40
CA SER A 353 -6.29 -19.68 4.51
C SER A 353 -6.65 -19.50 5.97
N VAL A 354 -6.79 -18.26 6.40
CA VAL A 354 -7.18 -17.91 7.77
C VAL A 354 -8.48 -17.10 7.76
N PRO A 355 -9.41 -17.36 8.68
CA PRO A 355 -10.66 -16.60 8.77
C PRO A 355 -10.38 -15.19 9.28
N VAL A 356 -10.83 -14.18 8.53
CA VAL A 356 -10.85 -12.78 8.95
C VAL A 356 -12.19 -12.22 8.48
N PRO A 357 -13.03 -11.68 9.36
CA PRO A 357 -14.33 -11.17 8.95
C PRO A 357 -14.18 -9.89 8.10
N ASN A 358 -14.85 -9.85 6.94
CA ASN A 358 -14.87 -8.71 6.01
C ASN A 358 -13.51 -8.04 5.75
N PRO A 359 -12.44 -8.80 5.40
CA PRO A 359 -11.10 -8.23 5.27
C PRO A 359 -11.00 -7.38 4.01
N VAL A 360 -10.49 -6.15 4.15
CA VAL A 360 -10.40 -5.17 3.04
C VAL A 360 -9.07 -4.41 2.99
N CYS A 361 -8.15 -4.70 3.92
CA CYS A 361 -6.80 -4.13 3.93
C CYS A 361 -5.82 -5.13 4.53
N VAL A 362 -4.61 -5.23 3.97
CA VAL A 362 -3.50 -6.05 4.48
C VAL A 362 -2.26 -5.16 4.59
N ARG A 363 -1.60 -5.15 5.75
CA ARG A 363 -0.33 -4.42 5.96
C ARG A 363 0.65 -5.26 6.76
N PHE A 364 1.92 -5.19 6.36
CA PHE A 364 3.02 -5.89 7.03
C PHE A 364 3.81 -4.95 7.95
N MET A 365 4.26 -5.49 9.07
CA MET A 365 5.19 -4.85 10.01
C MET A 365 6.29 -5.84 10.37
N ALA A 366 7.55 -5.42 10.32
CA ALA A 366 8.65 -6.25 10.81
C ALA A 366 8.46 -6.54 12.33
N ILE A 367 8.82 -7.74 12.75
CA ILE A 367 8.88 -8.12 14.18
C ILE A 367 10.35 -7.94 14.59
N GLU A 368 10.61 -7.05 15.54
CA GLU A 368 11.95 -6.82 16.09
C GLU A 368 12.40 -7.98 16.99
#